data_ea047f4c3cca7ce5053bb5efb5ba4d67
#
_entry.id   ea047f4c3cca7ce5053bb5efb5ba4d67
#
_cell.length_a   1.000
_cell.length_b   1.000
_cell.length_c   1.000
_cell.angle_alpha   90.00
_cell.angle_beta   90.00
_cell.angle_gamma   90.00
#
_symmetry.space_group_name_H-M   'P 1'
#
loop_
_entity.id
_entity.type
_entity.pdbx_description
1 polymer ?
#
loop_
_entity_poly.entity_id
_entity_poly.type
_entity_poly.pdbx_seq_one_letter_code
_entity_poly.pdbx_strand_id
1 'polypeptide(L)'
;MERMNSILATMLTAEIDFIVRGLDNTARSVVASRKAAMLRKRQTFYLDTNEDGVPMIYEGRVVQARVIGVAEKVLRVEVFGVECTIFARDLSAAWFGDAREYYSVGDRVLVRVLTIDRGDINHISITADIRSVSSAANQSNLDKCVLQGKYAGRVTDVRHGVVFIRLNNGVNAVAHTCYDRRMPGKKDDVSFAVTRLDEERGIAVGIITRIIKQNL
;
A
#
# COMPACT_ATOMS: atom_id res chain seq x y z
N MET A 1 -12.50 5.02 -28.08
CA MET A 1 -13.04 5.72 -26.90
C MET A 1 -12.79 4.97 -25.60
N GLU A 2 -12.99 3.66 -25.51
CA GLU A 2 -12.78 2.87 -24.27
C GLU A 2 -11.36 2.98 -23.69
N ARG A 3 -10.33 2.95 -24.53
CA ARG A 3 -8.94 3.07 -24.08
C ARG A 3 -8.62 4.43 -23.44
N MET A 4 -9.25 5.50 -23.94
CA MET A 4 -9.08 6.85 -23.37
C MET A 4 -9.78 6.97 -22.02
N ASN A 5 -10.99 6.44 -21.89
CA ASN A 5 -11.74 6.43 -20.63
C ASN A 5 -11.02 5.62 -19.56
N SER A 6 -10.41 4.48 -19.92
CA SER A 6 -9.59 3.69 -18.99
C SER A 6 -8.37 4.46 -18.48
N ILE A 7 -7.69 5.21 -19.36
CA ILE A 7 -6.54 6.04 -18.96
C ILE A 7 -7.00 7.20 -18.06
N LEU A 8 -8.10 7.86 -18.39
CA LEU A 8 -8.64 8.94 -17.58
C LEU A 8 -9.07 8.48 -16.19
N ALA A 9 -9.65 7.28 -16.08
CA ALA A 9 -10.05 6.71 -14.80
C ALA A 9 -8.89 6.55 -13.82
N THR A 10 -7.67 6.28 -14.31
CA THR A 10 -6.46 6.18 -13.46
C THR A 10 -5.94 7.54 -12.95
N MET A 11 -6.51 8.62 -13.42
CA MET A 11 -6.10 10.00 -13.11
C MET A 11 -7.15 10.78 -12.33
N LEU A 12 -8.38 10.25 -12.22
CA LEU A 12 -9.45 10.91 -11.47
C LEU A 12 -9.03 11.08 -10.01
N THR A 13 -9.24 12.28 -9.49
CA THR A 13 -8.90 12.68 -8.11
C THR A 13 -7.41 12.58 -7.73
N ALA A 14 -6.54 12.20 -8.67
CA ALA A 14 -5.12 12.03 -8.44
C ALA A 14 -4.31 13.23 -8.97
N GLU A 15 -3.27 13.60 -8.24
CA GLU A 15 -2.24 14.51 -8.70
C GLU A 15 -1.44 13.86 -9.85
N ILE A 16 -1.35 14.52 -10.99
CA ILE A 16 -0.65 13.98 -12.16
C ILE A 16 0.42 14.96 -12.66
N ASP A 17 1.51 14.42 -13.18
CA ASP A 17 2.55 15.19 -13.84
C ASP A 17 2.31 15.27 -15.35
N PHE A 18 2.62 16.40 -15.94
CA PHE A 18 2.60 16.63 -17.38
C PHE A 18 3.67 17.62 -17.81
N ILE A 19 4.04 17.58 -19.08
CA ILE A 19 4.94 18.58 -19.69
C ILE A 19 4.11 19.48 -20.59
N VAL A 20 4.17 20.79 -20.38
CA VAL A 20 3.56 21.77 -21.26
C VAL A 20 4.31 21.76 -22.60
N ARG A 21 3.58 21.59 -23.69
CA ARG A 21 4.09 21.53 -25.05
C ARG A 21 3.83 22.82 -25.85
N GLY A 22 2.79 23.54 -25.49
CA GLY A 22 2.43 24.77 -26.13
C GLY A 22 1.45 25.58 -25.31
N LEU A 23 1.51 26.89 -25.51
CA LEU A 23 0.60 27.88 -24.95
C LEU A 23 -0.01 28.67 -26.09
N ASP A 24 -1.32 28.74 -26.18
CA ASP A 24 -2.04 29.62 -27.09
C ASP A 24 -2.72 30.70 -26.24
N ASN A 25 -2.09 31.88 -26.26
CA ASN A 25 -2.61 33.01 -25.49
C ASN A 25 -3.91 33.58 -26.08
N THR A 26 -4.13 33.41 -27.39
CA THR A 26 -5.34 33.89 -28.08
C THR A 26 -6.53 33.02 -27.72
N ALA A 27 -6.36 31.70 -27.81
CA ALA A 27 -7.39 30.73 -27.43
C ALA A 27 -7.43 30.44 -25.91
N ARG A 28 -6.52 31.04 -25.11
CA ARG A 28 -6.35 30.77 -23.67
C ARG A 28 -6.26 29.27 -23.37
N SER A 29 -5.53 28.54 -24.20
CA SER A 29 -5.41 27.10 -24.10
C SER A 29 -3.98 26.65 -23.82
N VAL A 30 -3.84 25.51 -23.15
CA VAL A 30 -2.58 24.87 -22.82
C VAL A 30 -2.57 23.46 -23.40
N VAL A 31 -1.58 23.15 -24.22
CA VAL A 31 -1.32 21.79 -24.69
C VAL A 31 -0.29 21.14 -23.80
N ALA A 32 -0.66 20.05 -23.14
CA ALA A 32 0.21 19.34 -22.22
C ALA A 32 0.27 17.85 -22.56
N SER A 33 1.39 17.20 -22.25
CA SER A 33 1.61 15.79 -22.52
C SER A 33 2.02 15.03 -21.26
N ARG A 34 1.11 14.15 -20.79
CA ARG A 34 1.43 13.20 -19.72
C ARG A 34 2.44 12.14 -20.19
N LYS A 35 2.29 11.63 -21.41
CA LYS A 35 3.24 10.67 -21.98
C LYS A 35 4.68 11.18 -21.92
N ALA A 36 4.88 12.44 -22.29
CA ALA A 36 6.21 13.05 -22.24
C ALA A 36 6.76 13.15 -20.80
N ALA A 37 5.89 13.47 -19.83
CA ALA A 37 6.28 13.49 -18.42
C ALA A 37 6.68 12.09 -17.93
N MET A 38 5.93 11.05 -18.32
CA MET A 38 6.24 9.67 -17.94
C MET A 38 7.57 9.20 -18.54
N LEU A 39 7.81 9.47 -19.82
CA LEU A 39 9.08 9.14 -20.48
C LEU A 39 10.25 9.88 -19.82
N ARG A 40 10.09 11.16 -19.49
CA ARG A 40 11.12 11.90 -18.77
C ARG A 40 11.41 11.30 -17.39
N LYS A 41 10.38 10.91 -16.65
CA LYS A 41 10.54 10.21 -15.36
C LYS A 41 11.29 8.88 -15.53
N ARG A 42 10.92 8.07 -16.54
CA ARG A 42 11.63 6.82 -16.82
C ARG A 42 13.10 7.06 -17.11
N GLN A 43 13.43 8.04 -17.95
CA GLN A 43 14.81 8.40 -18.24
C GLN A 43 15.54 8.77 -16.95
N THR A 44 15.03 9.75 -16.20
CA THR A 44 15.71 10.29 -15.00
C THR A 44 15.85 9.26 -13.88
N PHE A 45 14.83 8.43 -13.63
CA PHE A 45 14.82 7.56 -12.45
C PHE A 45 15.37 6.17 -12.69
N TYR A 46 15.28 5.65 -13.92
CA TYR A 46 15.67 4.27 -14.21
C TYR A 46 16.92 4.14 -15.10
N LEU A 47 17.21 5.14 -15.94
CA LEU A 47 18.30 5.06 -16.91
C LEU A 47 19.46 6.01 -16.59
N ASP A 48 19.16 7.25 -16.17
CA ASP A 48 20.21 8.18 -15.75
C ASP A 48 20.84 7.67 -14.44
N THR A 49 22.17 7.85 -14.33
CA THR A 49 22.94 7.43 -13.17
C THR A 49 23.47 8.65 -12.41
N ASN A 50 23.69 8.50 -11.11
CA ASN A 50 24.40 9.47 -10.29
C ASN A 50 25.92 9.40 -10.54
N GLU A 51 26.70 10.18 -9.78
CA GLU A 51 28.17 10.22 -9.87
C GLU A 51 28.82 8.84 -9.63
N ASP A 52 28.17 7.96 -8.87
CA ASP A 52 28.63 6.61 -8.59
C ASP A 52 28.21 5.58 -9.66
N GLY A 53 27.58 6.01 -10.75
CA GLY A 53 27.08 5.15 -11.81
C GLY A 53 25.81 4.36 -11.45
N VAL A 54 25.11 4.72 -10.36
CA VAL A 54 23.91 3.99 -9.88
C VAL A 54 22.65 4.75 -10.28
N PRO A 55 21.64 4.10 -10.89
CA PRO A 55 20.35 4.70 -11.16
C PRO A 55 19.61 5.07 -9.86
N MET A 56 18.72 6.08 -9.94
CA MET A 56 17.94 6.48 -8.77
C MET A 56 17.02 5.36 -8.27
N ILE A 57 16.47 4.55 -9.16
CA ILE A 57 15.67 3.36 -8.81
C ILE A 57 16.49 2.11 -9.06
N TYR A 58 16.66 1.31 -8.00
CA TYR A 58 17.38 0.03 -8.02
C TYR A 58 16.64 -1.01 -7.17
N GLU A 59 16.97 -2.28 -7.38
CA GLU A 59 16.37 -3.40 -6.65
C GLU A 59 16.63 -3.31 -5.14
N GLY A 60 15.60 -3.55 -4.35
CA GLY A 60 15.63 -3.40 -2.89
C GLY A 60 15.27 -2.00 -2.40
N ARG A 61 15.30 -0.96 -3.24
CA ARG A 61 14.94 0.40 -2.83
C ARG A 61 13.47 0.53 -2.47
N VAL A 62 13.19 1.21 -1.36
CA VAL A 62 11.83 1.61 -0.97
C VAL A 62 11.54 2.98 -1.57
N VAL A 63 10.44 3.10 -2.28
CA VAL A 63 10.03 4.32 -2.97
C VAL A 63 8.54 4.56 -2.85
N GLN A 64 8.13 5.80 -3.07
CA GLN A 64 6.72 6.16 -3.12
C GLN A 64 6.15 5.83 -4.50
N ALA A 65 5.02 5.14 -4.51
CA ALA A 65 4.23 4.84 -5.68
C ALA A 65 2.84 5.48 -5.58
N ARG A 66 2.22 5.77 -6.71
CA ARG A 66 0.85 6.27 -6.79
C ARG A 66 -0.09 5.15 -7.21
N VAL A 67 -1.18 4.97 -6.49
CA VAL A 67 -2.23 4.02 -6.85
C VAL A 67 -2.99 4.53 -8.07
N ILE A 68 -3.08 3.69 -9.11
CA ILE A 68 -3.75 4.00 -10.38
C ILE A 68 -4.94 3.08 -10.67
N GLY A 69 -5.11 2.03 -9.88
CA GLY A 69 -6.27 1.14 -9.98
C GLY A 69 -6.32 0.18 -8.80
N VAL A 70 -7.52 -0.12 -8.36
CA VAL A 70 -7.77 -1.02 -7.21
C VAL A 70 -8.84 -2.03 -7.60
N ALA A 71 -8.56 -3.30 -7.38
CA ALA A 71 -9.53 -4.40 -7.45
C ALA A 71 -9.45 -5.23 -6.17
N GLU A 72 -10.37 -6.15 -5.96
CA GLU A 72 -10.47 -6.94 -4.72
C GLU A 72 -9.13 -7.51 -4.23
N LYS A 73 -8.34 -8.09 -5.14
CA LYS A 73 -7.07 -8.77 -4.82
C LYS A 73 -5.86 -8.22 -5.57
N VAL A 74 -6.01 -7.07 -6.19
CA VAL A 74 -4.98 -6.49 -7.06
C VAL A 74 -4.92 -5.00 -6.88
N LEU A 75 -3.71 -4.48 -6.73
CA LEU A 75 -3.41 -3.06 -6.73
C LEU A 75 -2.53 -2.75 -7.94
N ARG A 76 -2.91 -1.76 -8.73
CA ARG A 76 -2.05 -1.21 -9.77
C ARG A 76 -1.46 0.10 -9.28
N VAL A 77 -0.16 0.23 -9.39
CA VAL A 77 0.59 1.42 -8.96
C VAL A 77 1.47 1.95 -10.08
N GLU A 78 1.76 3.23 -10.03
CA GLU A 78 2.73 3.90 -10.89
C GLU A 78 3.93 4.31 -10.05
N VAL A 79 5.11 3.85 -10.44
CA VAL A 79 6.41 4.17 -9.83
C VAL A 79 7.23 4.94 -10.85
N PHE A 80 7.31 6.27 -10.71
CA PHE A 80 8.07 7.17 -11.59
C PHE A 80 7.89 6.90 -13.10
N GLY A 81 6.61 6.77 -13.52
CA GLY A 81 6.25 6.57 -14.94
C GLY A 81 6.22 5.12 -15.42
N VAL A 82 6.50 4.16 -14.54
CA VAL A 82 6.36 2.72 -14.82
C VAL A 82 5.18 2.17 -14.02
N GLU A 83 4.26 1.48 -14.70
CA GLU A 83 3.13 0.82 -14.04
C GLU A 83 3.53 -0.56 -13.55
N CYS A 84 3.08 -0.92 -12.36
CA CYS A 84 3.32 -2.20 -11.72
C CYS A 84 2.01 -2.74 -11.13
N THR A 85 1.85 -4.05 -11.17
CA THR A 85 0.72 -4.76 -10.56
C THR A 85 1.20 -5.49 -9.31
N ILE A 86 0.55 -5.23 -8.17
CA ILE A 86 0.83 -5.86 -6.89
C ILE A 86 -0.36 -6.74 -6.52
N PHE A 87 -0.12 -8.02 -6.31
CA PHE A 87 -1.16 -8.96 -5.92
C PHE A 87 -1.37 -8.99 -4.40
N ALA A 88 -2.53 -9.49 -3.98
CA ALA A 88 -2.95 -9.54 -2.56
C ALA A 88 -1.87 -10.10 -1.61
N ARG A 89 -1.16 -11.14 -2.01
CA ARG A 89 -0.08 -11.77 -1.23
C ARG A 89 1.11 -10.84 -0.97
N ASP A 90 1.29 -9.84 -1.83
CA ASP A 90 2.41 -8.90 -1.80
C ASP A 90 1.98 -7.53 -1.23
N LEU A 91 0.69 -7.37 -0.87
CA LEU A 91 0.14 -6.16 -0.25
C LEU A 91 0.30 -6.16 1.27
N SER A 92 0.11 -7.31 1.91
CA SER A 92 0.16 -7.40 3.38
C SER A 92 0.64 -8.78 3.84
N ALA A 93 1.35 -8.82 4.98
CA ALA A 93 1.63 -10.06 5.69
C ALA A 93 0.39 -10.61 6.42
N ALA A 94 -0.52 -9.72 6.82
CA ALA A 94 -1.81 -10.09 7.36
C ALA A 94 -2.80 -10.33 6.22
N TRP A 95 -3.71 -11.28 6.43
CA TRP A 95 -4.79 -11.51 5.49
C TRP A 95 -5.72 -10.27 5.42
N PHE A 96 -6.13 -9.87 4.23
CA PHE A 96 -7.19 -8.89 4.02
C PHE A 96 -8.15 -9.35 2.91
N GLY A 97 -9.42 -8.96 3.03
CA GLY A 97 -10.49 -9.44 2.16
C GLY A 97 -10.52 -8.74 0.82
N ASP A 98 -10.44 -7.44 0.85
CA ASP A 98 -10.65 -6.58 -0.31
C ASP A 98 -9.74 -5.36 -0.24
N ALA A 99 -8.88 -5.19 -1.27
CA ALA A 99 -7.97 -4.05 -1.34
C ALA A 99 -8.71 -2.71 -1.48
N ARG A 100 -9.93 -2.70 -2.01
CA ARG A 100 -10.76 -1.50 -2.16
C ARG A 100 -11.17 -0.87 -0.83
N GLU A 101 -11.07 -1.61 0.27
CA GLU A 101 -11.35 -1.08 1.61
C GLU A 101 -10.17 -0.31 2.21
N TYR A 102 -8.97 -0.50 1.66
CA TYR A 102 -7.71 0.06 2.19
C TYR A 102 -7.05 1.06 1.26
N TYR A 103 -7.35 0.99 -0.04
CA TYR A 103 -6.69 1.78 -1.07
C TYR A 103 -7.69 2.43 -2.01
N SER A 104 -7.41 3.65 -2.42
CA SER A 104 -8.15 4.41 -3.42
C SER A 104 -7.24 4.88 -4.54
N VAL A 105 -7.79 5.09 -5.73
CA VAL A 105 -7.05 5.71 -6.84
C VAL A 105 -6.58 7.10 -6.41
N GLY A 106 -5.29 7.38 -6.62
CA GLY A 106 -4.64 8.62 -6.19
C GLY A 106 -3.82 8.48 -4.91
N ASP A 107 -4.06 7.45 -4.09
CA ASP A 107 -3.28 7.24 -2.88
C ASP A 107 -1.79 7.09 -3.16
N ARG A 108 -0.97 7.51 -2.20
CA ARG A 108 0.48 7.31 -2.22
C ARG A 108 0.85 6.22 -1.25
N VAL A 109 1.53 5.20 -1.75
CA VAL A 109 1.96 4.03 -0.98
C VAL A 109 3.47 3.86 -1.08
N LEU A 110 4.09 3.31 -0.05
CA LEU A 110 5.49 2.91 -0.10
C LEU A 110 5.58 1.49 -0.62
N VAL A 111 6.43 1.28 -1.63
CA VAL A 111 6.69 -0.01 -2.23
C VAL A 111 8.19 -0.31 -2.22
N ARG A 112 8.56 -1.56 -2.03
CA ARG A 112 9.93 -2.02 -2.27
C ARG A 112 10.01 -2.55 -3.69
N VAL A 113 10.95 -2.06 -4.46
CA VAL A 113 11.24 -2.56 -5.81
C VAL A 113 11.97 -3.89 -5.68
N LEU A 114 11.42 -4.95 -6.29
CA LEU A 114 11.99 -6.29 -6.22
C LEU A 114 12.88 -6.59 -7.42
N THR A 115 12.38 -6.35 -8.62
CA THR A 115 13.12 -6.55 -9.87
C THR A 115 12.88 -5.38 -10.83
N ILE A 116 13.86 -5.14 -11.71
CA ILE A 116 13.75 -4.10 -12.74
C ILE A 116 14.27 -4.68 -14.05
N ASP A 117 13.43 -4.64 -15.09
CA ASP A 117 13.86 -4.83 -16.46
C ASP A 117 13.97 -3.47 -17.16
N ARG A 118 15.19 -3.13 -17.61
CA ARG A 118 15.55 -1.84 -18.22
C ARG A 118 15.72 -1.92 -19.73
N GLY A 119 15.06 -2.84 -20.42
CA GLY A 119 15.18 -3.08 -21.86
C GLY A 119 15.34 -1.81 -22.70
N ASP A 120 14.23 -1.08 -22.89
CA ASP A 120 14.25 0.27 -23.47
C ASP A 120 13.30 1.18 -22.70
N ILE A 121 13.41 2.51 -22.91
CA ILE A 121 12.62 3.52 -22.17
C ILE A 121 11.10 3.34 -22.28
N ASN A 122 10.61 2.71 -23.34
CA ASN A 122 9.17 2.44 -23.53
C ASN A 122 8.74 1.14 -22.84
N HIS A 123 9.67 0.21 -22.61
CA HIS A 123 9.42 -1.15 -22.16
C HIS A 123 10.05 -1.47 -20.80
N ILE A 124 10.39 -0.43 -19.99
CA ILE A 124 10.81 -0.66 -18.60
C ILE A 124 9.67 -1.31 -17.85
N SER A 125 9.98 -2.40 -17.17
CA SER A 125 9.04 -3.07 -16.25
C SER A 125 9.67 -3.29 -14.88
N ILE A 126 8.81 -3.32 -13.84
CA ILE A 126 9.23 -3.56 -12.46
C ILE A 126 8.27 -4.54 -11.80
N THR A 127 8.78 -5.27 -10.83
CA THR A 127 7.96 -5.90 -9.79
C THR A 127 8.22 -5.22 -8.45
N ALA A 128 7.20 -5.10 -7.64
CA ALA A 128 7.30 -4.44 -6.35
C ALA A 128 6.33 -5.07 -5.34
N ASP A 129 6.61 -4.90 -4.07
CA ASP A 129 5.72 -5.30 -2.98
C ASP A 129 5.51 -4.17 -1.96
N ILE A 130 4.38 -4.21 -1.26
CA ILE A 130 4.07 -3.38 -0.10
C ILE A 130 4.35 -4.16 1.19
N ARG A 131 4.20 -5.48 1.13
CA ARG A 131 4.30 -6.38 2.27
C ARG A 131 5.62 -6.26 3.02
N SER A 132 6.76 -6.25 2.32
CA SER A 132 8.08 -6.17 2.96
C SER A 132 8.29 -4.83 3.67
N VAL A 133 7.75 -3.74 3.13
CA VAL A 133 7.78 -2.41 3.75
C VAL A 133 6.90 -2.38 5.00
N SER A 134 5.68 -2.91 4.90
CA SER A 134 4.73 -3.00 6.01
C SER A 134 5.23 -3.92 7.11
N SER A 135 5.86 -5.04 6.76
CA SER A 135 6.43 -5.99 7.73
C SER A 135 7.59 -5.37 8.49
N ALA A 136 8.50 -4.66 7.82
CA ALA A 136 9.59 -3.95 8.49
C ALA A 136 9.07 -2.86 9.44
N ALA A 137 8.05 -2.10 9.03
CA ALA A 137 7.38 -1.14 9.90
C ALA A 137 6.65 -1.81 11.07
N ASN A 138 6.03 -2.98 10.86
CA ASN A 138 5.35 -3.73 11.90
C ASN A 138 6.37 -4.34 12.90
N GLN A 139 7.49 -4.87 12.44
CA GLN A 139 8.57 -5.35 13.33
C GLN A 139 9.07 -4.21 14.22
N SER A 140 9.37 -3.05 13.67
CA SER A 140 9.80 -1.89 14.47
C SER A 140 8.73 -1.39 15.43
N ASN A 141 7.46 -1.68 15.18
CA ASN A 141 6.35 -1.33 16.08
C ASN A 141 6.06 -2.44 17.12
N LEU A 142 6.45 -3.69 16.83
CA LEU A 142 6.21 -4.80 17.76
C LEU A 142 6.88 -4.58 19.11
N ASP A 143 8.03 -3.89 19.13
CA ASP A 143 8.73 -3.49 20.35
C ASP A 143 7.89 -2.58 21.27
N LYS A 144 6.82 -1.96 20.72
CA LYS A 144 5.85 -1.18 21.51
C LYS A 144 4.79 -2.04 22.19
N CYS A 145 4.82 -3.34 21.95
CA CYS A 145 3.95 -4.32 22.61
C CYS A 145 4.74 -5.12 23.64
N VAL A 146 4.19 -5.26 24.83
CA VAL A 146 4.74 -6.12 25.87
C VAL A 146 3.83 -7.31 26.13
N LEU A 147 4.39 -8.45 26.51
CA LEU A 147 3.63 -9.63 26.92
C LEU A 147 2.69 -9.23 28.06
N GLN A 148 1.46 -9.75 28.03
CA GLN A 148 0.36 -9.45 28.94
C GLN A 148 -0.10 -7.98 28.91
N GLY A 149 0.49 -7.13 28.07
CA GLY A 149 0.05 -5.76 27.83
C GLY A 149 -1.37 -5.71 27.23
N LYS A 150 -2.15 -4.73 27.67
CA LYS A 150 -3.50 -4.48 27.14
C LYS A 150 -3.49 -3.26 26.23
N TYR A 151 -4.04 -3.43 25.05
CA TYR A 151 -4.08 -2.40 24.01
C TYR A 151 -5.50 -2.26 23.46
N ALA A 152 -5.90 -1.05 23.14
CA ALA A 152 -7.08 -0.82 22.33
C ALA A 152 -6.72 -1.02 20.85
N GLY A 153 -7.68 -1.49 20.07
CA GLY A 153 -7.50 -1.66 18.63
C GLY A 153 -8.85 -1.78 17.93
N ARG A 154 -8.81 -1.69 16.60
CA ARG A 154 -9.97 -1.84 15.74
C ARG A 154 -9.91 -3.15 14.98
N VAL A 155 -11.02 -3.88 14.97
CA VAL A 155 -11.17 -5.11 14.17
C VAL A 155 -11.14 -4.74 12.69
N THR A 156 -10.17 -5.30 11.97
CA THR A 156 -10.03 -5.11 10.52
C THR A 156 -10.77 -6.20 9.75
N ASP A 157 -10.81 -7.42 10.30
CA ASP A 157 -11.54 -8.52 9.68
C ASP A 157 -11.82 -9.66 10.67
N VAL A 158 -12.78 -10.52 10.32
CA VAL A 158 -13.11 -11.75 11.07
C VAL A 158 -13.26 -12.90 10.09
N ARG A 159 -12.47 -13.97 10.25
CA ARG A 159 -12.55 -15.18 9.41
C ARG A 159 -12.25 -16.46 10.17
N HIS A 160 -13.06 -17.46 9.93
CA HIS A 160 -12.90 -18.81 10.49
C HIS A 160 -12.59 -18.81 11.99
N GLY A 161 -13.26 -17.93 12.75
CA GLY A 161 -13.04 -17.81 14.19
C GLY A 161 -11.78 -17.02 14.59
N VAL A 162 -11.04 -16.47 13.62
CA VAL A 162 -9.87 -15.62 13.84
C VAL A 162 -10.27 -14.16 13.65
N VAL A 163 -9.93 -13.31 14.61
CA VAL A 163 -10.17 -11.87 14.57
C VAL A 163 -8.87 -11.14 14.31
N PHE A 164 -8.84 -10.38 13.23
CA PHE A 164 -7.70 -9.52 12.86
C PHE A 164 -7.94 -8.11 13.40
N ILE A 165 -6.91 -7.54 14.04
CA ILE A 165 -7.03 -6.29 14.77
C ILE A 165 -5.85 -5.39 14.41
N ARG A 166 -6.12 -4.10 14.21
CA ARG A 166 -5.09 -3.05 14.17
C ARG A 166 -5.07 -2.35 15.52
N LEU A 167 -4.00 -2.52 16.28
CA LEU A 167 -3.82 -1.86 17.56
C LEU A 167 -3.52 -0.37 17.37
N ASN A 168 -3.87 0.46 18.36
CA ASN A 168 -3.69 1.92 18.28
C ASN A 168 -2.21 2.34 18.22
N ASN A 169 -1.29 1.48 18.68
CA ASN A 169 0.17 1.69 18.54
C ASN A 169 0.69 1.30 17.15
N GLY A 170 -0.19 0.91 16.22
CA GLY A 170 0.17 0.56 14.84
C GLY A 170 0.59 -0.88 14.63
N VAL A 171 0.52 -1.76 15.63
CA VAL A 171 0.81 -3.19 15.50
C VAL A 171 -0.40 -3.94 14.96
N ASN A 172 -0.17 -4.90 14.06
CA ASN A 172 -1.19 -5.86 13.67
C ASN A 172 -1.28 -6.96 14.73
N ALA A 173 -2.50 -7.35 15.08
CA ALA A 173 -2.75 -8.36 16.08
C ALA A 173 -3.78 -9.39 15.61
N VAL A 174 -3.71 -10.57 16.17
CA VAL A 174 -4.59 -11.69 15.88
C VAL A 174 -5.13 -12.29 17.19
N ALA A 175 -6.46 -12.43 17.28
CA ALA A 175 -7.12 -13.09 18.38
C ALA A 175 -7.87 -14.34 17.90
N HIS A 176 -7.68 -15.44 18.60
CA HIS A 176 -8.43 -16.70 18.43
C HIS A 176 -9.53 -16.85 19.48
N THR A 177 -9.56 -15.99 20.49
CA THR A 177 -10.49 -16.07 21.62
C THR A 177 -10.99 -14.69 21.96
N CYS A 178 -12.29 -14.61 22.28
CA CYS A 178 -12.94 -13.41 22.82
C CYS A 178 -13.63 -13.77 24.14
N TYR A 179 -13.38 -13.01 25.18
CA TYR A 179 -14.02 -13.17 26.49
C TYR A 179 -15.30 -12.35 26.64
N ASP A 180 -15.58 -11.44 25.68
CA ASP A 180 -16.88 -10.75 25.65
C ASP A 180 -17.97 -11.72 25.20
N ARG A 181 -19.16 -11.57 25.75
CA ARG A 181 -20.33 -12.39 25.35
C ARG A 181 -20.80 -12.10 23.93
N ARG A 182 -20.48 -10.92 23.42
CA ARG A 182 -20.76 -10.50 22.06
C ARG A 182 -19.69 -11.04 21.12
N MET A 183 -20.07 -11.31 19.89
CA MET A 183 -19.09 -11.65 18.84
C MET A 183 -18.51 -10.36 18.26
N PRO A 184 -17.18 -10.24 18.17
CA PRO A 184 -16.54 -9.08 17.55
C PRO A 184 -16.82 -9.07 16.04
N GLY A 185 -17.26 -7.92 15.53
CA GLY A 185 -17.49 -7.67 14.11
C GLY A 185 -16.43 -6.76 13.51
N LYS A 186 -16.41 -6.68 12.18
CA LYS A 186 -15.55 -5.75 11.45
C LYS A 186 -15.83 -4.30 11.88
N LYS A 187 -14.77 -3.50 12.02
CA LYS A 187 -14.78 -2.10 12.50
C LYS A 187 -15.07 -1.93 14.00
N ASP A 188 -15.35 -2.98 14.75
CA ASP A 188 -15.52 -2.86 16.20
C ASP A 188 -14.23 -2.40 16.88
N ASP A 189 -14.36 -1.56 17.91
CA ASP A 189 -13.25 -1.20 18.77
C ASP A 189 -13.19 -2.19 19.95
N VAL A 190 -12.02 -2.78 20.16
CA VAL A 190 -11.82 -3.86 21.12
C VAL A 190 -10.65 -3.58 22.07
N SER A 191 -10.70 -4.19 23.26
CA SER A 191 -9.56 -4.31 24.17
C SER A 191 -8.91 -5.68 23.96
N PHE A 192 -7.62 -5.66 23.66
CA PHE A 192 -6.82 -6.83 23.32
C PHE A 192 -5.70 -7.00 24.33
N ALA A 193 -5.49 -8.22 24.79
CA ALA A 193 -4.38 -8.59 25.67
C ALA A 193 -3.40 -9.48 24.92
N VAL A 194 -2.12 -9.10 24.91
CA VAL A 194 -1.04 -9.82 24.23
C VAL A 194 -0.66 -11.07 25.03
N THR A 195 -0.70 -12.23 24.38
CA THR A 195 -0.25 -13.50 24.97
C THR A 195 1.10 -13.97 24.39
N ARG A 196 1.41 -13.58 23.15
CA ARG A 196 2.64 -13.91 22.45
C ARG A 196 2.98 -12.85 21.41
N LEU A 197 4.26 -12.60 21.18
CA LEU A 197 4.75 -11.81 20.07
C LEU A 197 5.30 -12.77 19.00
N ASP A 198 4.85 -12.63 17.78
CA ASP A 198 5.33 -13.39 16.62
C ASP A 198 6.26 -12.45 15.82
N GLU A 199 7.54 -12.54 16.14
CA GLU A 199 8.58 -11.67 15.56
C GLU A 199 8.78 -11.93 14.06
N GLU A 200 8.63 -13.20 13.61
CA GLU A 200 8.78 -13.54 12.19
C GLU A 200 7.71 -12.85 11.32
N ARG A 201 6.48 -12.77 11.84
CA ARG A 201 5.36 -12.15 11.16
C ARG A 201 5.15 -10.68 11.51
N GLY A 202 5.84 -10.18 12.54
CA GLY A 202 5.65 -8.81 13.04
C GLY A 202 4.23 -8.57 13.58
N ILE A 203 3.62 -9.57 14.25
CA ILE A 203 2.25 -9.50 14.77
C ILE A 203 2.18 -9.87 16.26
N ALA A 204 1.26 -9.23 16.97
CA ALA A 204 0.90 -9.63 18.33
C ALA A 204 -0.21 -10.69 18.29
N VAL A 205 -0.04 -11.79 19.00
CA VAL A 205 -1.07 -12.83 19.19
C VAL A 205 -1.65 -12.69 20.58
N GLY A 206 -2.97 -12.82 20.71
CA GLY A 206 -3.60 -12.66 22.02
C GLY A 206 -5.09 -12.92 22.03
N ILE A 207 -5.76 -12.30 22.99
CA ILE A 207 -7.19 -12.48 23.24
C ILE A 207 -7.90 -11.12 23.28
N ILE A 208 -9.14 -11.09 22.82
CA ILE A 208 -10.03 -9.96 23.03
C ILE A 208 -10.63 -10.09 24.43
N THR A 209 -10.34 -9.10 25.28
CA THR A 209 -10.85 -9.11 26.66
C THR A 209 -12.26 -8.52 26.76
N ARG A 210 -12.60 -7.55 25.90
CA ARG A 210 -13.94 -6.97 25.76
C ARG A 210 -14.09 -6.22 24.45
N ILE A 211 -15.30 -6.04 24.00
CA ILE A 211 -15.67 -5.11 22.92
C ILE A 211 -15.97 -3.75 23.55
N ILE A 212 -15.18 -2.73 23.18
CA ILE A 212 -15.32 -1.36 23.69
C ILE A 212 -16.53 -0.70 23.03
N LYS A 213 -16.58 -0.80 21.69
CA LYS A 213 -17.66 -0.22 20.88
C LYS A 213 -17.95 -1.13 19.70
N GLN A 214 -19.22 -1.43 19.48
CA GLN A 214 -19.68 -2.08 18.25
C GLN A 214 -20.06 -0.99 17.24
N ASN A 215 -19.51 -1.10 16.03
CA ASN A 215 -19.82 -0.21 14.93
C ASN A 215 -20.62 -1.02 13.91
N LEU A 216 -21.94 -0.87 13.98
CA LEU A 216 -22.91 -1.45 13.05
C LEU A 216 -22.80 -0.86 11.64
#